data_d1499f3b68d5019e063e8ba7266c232d
#
_entry.id   d1499f3b68d5019e063e8ba7266c232d
#
_cell.length_a   1.000
_cell.length_b   1.000
_cell.length_c   1.000
_cell.angle_alpha   90.00
_cell.angle_beta   90.00
_cell.angle_gamma   90.00
#
_symmetry.space_group_name_H-M   'P 1'
#
loop_
_entity.id
_entity.type
_entity.pdbx_description
1 polymer ?
#
loop_
_entity_poly.entity_id
_entity_poly.type
_entity_poly.pdbx_seq_one_letter_code
_entity_poly.pdbx_strand_id
1 'polypeptide(L)'
;IFILATTEIDKIPDTVISRCQRYDFLPIDKKDIKKLLQNVAQKENIKIDDASLDLIYRKSEGSARDSFSIFEQVVSNFNNEEINLEKTQKALGVVPDAILEEFLNLIKKSDKERLVDFIDKIWEDGLVIETFLKDFSYYLKEQFKKQTDLSVDFLLDTISAIFFTLNEFKYEEDKRLLGYV
;
A
#
# COMPACT_ATOMS: atom_id res chain seq x y z
N ILE A 1 -33.16 12.54 17.50
CA ILE A 1 -32.30 12.58 16.29
C ILE A 1 -31.41 11.36 16.31
N PHE A 2 -31.39 10.58 15.22
CA PHE A 2 -30.47 9.45 15.05
C PHE A 2 -29.40 9.85 14.04
N ILE A 3 -28.15 9.50 14.34
CA ILE A 3 -27.01 9.66 13.44
C ILE A 3 -26.48 8.25 13.17
N LEU A 4 -26.47 7.86 11.89
CA LEU A 4 -25.94 6.59 11.42
C LEU A 4 -24.63 6.87 10.67
N ALA A 5 -23.56 6.14 10.98
CA ALA A 5 -22.31 6.22 10.28
C ALA A 5 -21.89 4.83 9.80
N THR A 6 -21.58 4.68 8.52
CA THR A 6 -21.18 3.41 7.91
C THR A 6 -20.29 3.66 6.71
N THR A 7 -19.40 2.72 6.41
CA THR A 7 -18.67 2.63 5.14
C THR A 7 -19.41 1.77 4.11
N GLU A 8 -20.49 1.06 4.51
CA GLU A 8 -21.21 0.09 3.70
C GLU A 8 -22.69 0.50 3.60
N ILE A 9 -22.96 1.46 2.73
CA ILE A 9 -24.32 1.98 2.58
C ILE A 9 -25.31 0.91 2.06
N ASP A 10 -24.80 -0.01 1.24
CA ASP A 10 -25.61 -1.08 0.62
C ASP A 10 -26.16 -2.07 1.64
N LYS A 11 -25.62 -2.08 2.87
CA LYS A 11 -26.14 -2.92 3.98
C LYS A 11 -27.27 -2.22 4.76
N ILE A 12 -27.55 -0.96 4.48
CA ILE A 12 -28.62 -0.22 5.14
C ILE A 12 -29.90 -0.38 4.30
N PRO A 13 -31.04 -0.78 4.92
CA PRO A 13 -32.30 -0.90 4.19
C PRO A 13 -32.73 0.42 3.56
N ASP A 14 -33.27 0.38 2.34
CA ASP A 14 -33.76 1.56 1.60
C ASP A 14 -34.83 2.34 2.37
N THR A 15 -35.63 1.64 3.18
CA THR A 15 -36.63 2.25 4.06
C THR A 15 -36.04 3.17 5.10
N VAL A 16 -34.77 2.96 5.50
CA VAL A 16 -34.03 3.83 6.41
C VAL A 16 -33.38 4.96 5.62
N ILE A 17 -32.68 4.62 4.53
CA ILE A 17 -32.00 5.60 3.68
C ILE A 17 -32.96 6.68 3.20
N SER A 18 -34.16 6.32 2.75
CA SER A 18 -35.18 7.25 2.24
C SER A 18 -35.71 8.25 3.27
N ARG A 19 -35.44 8.02 4.56
CA ARG A 19 -35.86 8.90 5.68
C ARG A 19 -34.68 9.62 6.33
N CYS A 20 -33.45 9.44 5.81
CA CYS A 20 -32.25 10.06 6.32
C CYS A 20 -31.71 11.11 5.36
N GLN A 21 -31.07 12.12 5.90
CA GLN A 21 -30.23 13.00 5.10
C GLN A 21 -28.85 12.35 4.99
N ARG A 22 -28.35 12.16 3.76
CA ARG A 22 -27.07 11.54 3.50
C ARG A 22 -25.98 12.59 3.36
N TYR A 23 -24.83 12.31 3.99
CA TYR A 23 -23.59 13.06 3.87
C TYR A 23 -22.47 12.10 3.54
N ASP A 24 -21.86 12.29 2.38
CA ASP A 24 -20.72 11.47 1.95
C ASP A 24 -19.41 12.15 2.36
N PHE A 25 -18.54 11.39 3.08
CA PHE A 25 -17.22 11.83 3.46
C PHE A 25 -16.18 11.21 2.52
N LEU A 26 -15.39 12.04 1.87
CA LEU A 26 -14.31 11.63 1.01
C LEU A 26 -13.01 11.43 1.82
N PRO A 27 -12.07 10.60 1.31
CA PRO A 27 -10.73 10.54 1.87
C PRO A 27 -10.10 11.94 1.93
N ILE A 28 -9.33 12.19 2.98
CA ILE A 28 -8.64 13.47 3.16
C ILE A 28 -7.47 13.58 2.17
N ASP A 29 -7.28 14.75 1.60
CA ASP A 29 -6.21 15.01 0.64
C ASP A 29 -4.81 14.80 1.25
N LYS A 30 -3.87 14.38 0.38
CA LYS A 30 -2.47 14.17 0.74
C LYS A 30 -1.86 15.37 1.48
N LYS A 31 -2.12 16.57 0.98
CA LYS A 31 -1.60 17.82 1.56
C LYS A 31 -2.06 18.02 3.00
N ASP A 32 -3.32 17.74 3.28
CA ASP A 32 -3.91 17.97 4.59
C ASP A 32 -3.45 16.90 5.59
N ILE A 33 -3.40 15.63 5.21
CA ILE A 33 -2.83 14.56 6.05
C ILE A 33 -1.36 14.86 6.38
N LYS A 34 -0.55 15.21 5.38
CA LYS A 34 0.86 15.57 5.62
C LYS A 34 0.99 16.72 6.60
N LYS A 35 0.19 17.77 6.44
CA LYS A 35 0.19 18.92 7.35
C LYS A 35 -0.20 18.52 8.78
N LEU A 36 -1.19 17.63 8.94
CA LEU A 36 -1.56 17.10 10.26
C LEU A 36 -0.40 16.34 10.90
N LEU A 37 0.23 15.44 10.17
CA LEU A 37 1.36 14.65 10.68
C LEU A 37 2.59 15.53 10.97
N GLN A 38 2.89 16.53 10.13
CA GLN A 38 3.96 17.50 10.37
C GLN A 38 3.74 18.30 11.66
N ASN A 39 2.50 18.73 11.91
CA ASN A 39 2.16 19.45 13.14
C ASN A 39 2.37 18.58 14.39
N VAL A 40 2.06 17.30 14.34
CA VAL A 40 2.32 16.36 15.43
C VAL A 40 3.82 16.13 15.59
N ALA A 41 4.53 15.86 14.49
CA ALA A 41 5.98 15.68 14.50
C ALA A 41 6.71 16.86 15.15
N GLN A 42 6.31 18.11 14.83
CA GLN A 42 6.86 19.32 15.42
C GLN A 42 6.60 19.42 16.93
N LYS A 43 5.38 19.09 17.38
CA LYS A 43 5.02 19.15 18.81
C LYS A 43 5.75 18.10 19.64
N GLU A 44 5.99 16.94 19.06
CA GLU A 44 6.69 15.81 19.72
C GLU A 44 8.21 15.83 19.45
N ASN A 45 8.75 16.89 18.79
CA ASN A 45 10.15 17.01 18.40
C ASN A 45 10.68 15.84 17.56
N ILE A 46 9.84 15.24 16.72
CA ILE A 46 10.18 14.14 15.83
C ILE A 46 10.68 14.71 14.52
N LYS A 47 11.88 14.26 14.09
CA LYS A 47 12.43 14.59 12.77
C LYS A 47 12.02 13.49 11.78
N ILE A 48 11.19 13.85 10.83
CA ILE A 48 10.71 12.95 9.78
C ILE A 48 10.78 13.66 8.41
N ASP A 49 11.25 12.94 7.40
CA ASP A 49 11.35 13.49 6.05
C ASP A 49 10.02 13.48 5.29
N ASP A 50 9.95 14.24 4.23
CA ASP A 50 8.74 14.42 3.42
C ASP A 50 8.34 13.13 2.67
N ALA A 51 9.33 12.32 2.27
CA ALA A 51 9.12 11.06 1.59
C ALA A 51 8.49 10.00 2.52
N SER A 52 8.88 10.00 3.80
CA SER A 52 8.25 9.17 4.84
C SER A 52 6.78 9.53 5.04
N LEU A 53 6.47 10.84 5.11
CA LEU A 53 5.07 11.30 5.21
C LEU A 53 4.24 10.93 3.98
N ASP A 54 4.85 10.96 2.80
CA ASP A 54 4.22 10.49 1.57
C ASP A 54 3.89 9.00 1.61
N LEU A 55 4.79 8.18 2.15
CA LEU A 55 4.58 6.76 2.31
C LEU A 55 3.45 6.47 3.33
N ILE A 56 3.45 7.17 4.47
CA ILE A 56 2.40 7.04 5.48
C ILE A 56 1.04 7.40 4.88
N TYR A 57 0.94 8.51 4.14
CA TYR A 57 -0.29 8.89 3.45
C TYR A 57 -0.76 7.80 2.48
N ARG A 58 0.16 7.25 1.67
CA ARG A 58 -0.15 6.18 0.71
C ARG A 58 -0.75 4.95 1.40
N LYS A 59 -0.19 4.55 2.55
CA LYS A 59 -0.65 3.39 3.32
C LYS A 59 -1.94 3.64 4.11
N SER A 60 -2.26 4.90 4.44
CA SER A 60 -3.49 5.29 5.15
C SER A 60 -4.69 5.56 4.24
N GLU A 61 -4.48 5.62 2.92
CA GLU A 61 -5.53 5.84 1.91
C GLU A 61 -6.43 7.06 2.19
N GLY A 62 -5.87 8.10 2.83
CA GLY A 62 -6.59 9.32 3.17
C GLY A 62 -7.41 9.24 4.47
N SER A 63 -7.27 8.19 5.26
CA SER A 63 -7.83 8.08 6.60
C SER A 63 -6.92 8.78 7.62
N ALA A 64 -7.44 9.80 8.31
CA ALA A 64 -6.70 10.47 9.37
C ALA A 64 -6.35 9.52 10.53
N ARG A 65 -7.28 8.67 10.95
CA ARG A 65 -7.08 7.71 12.02
C ARG A 65 -5.93 6.75 11.68
N ASP A 66 -5.96 6.16 10.49
CA ASP A 66 -4.95 5.19 10.07
C ASP A 66 -3.60 5.87 9.86
N SER A 67 -3.58 7.12 9.34
CA SER A 67 -2.34 7.87 9.19
C SER A 67 -1.64 8.14 10.53
N PHE A 68 -2.39 8.44 11.60
CA PHE A 68 -1.82 8.58 12.94
C PHE A 68 -1.35 7.24 13.51
N SER A 69 -2.11 6.17 13.33
CA SER A 69 -1.72 4.83 13.81
C SER A 69 -0.43 4.35 13.11
N ILE A 70 -0.33 4.55 11.78
CA ILE A 70 0.86 4.22 11.00
C ILE A 70 2.05 5.13 11.41
N PHE A 71 1.82 6.41 11.61
CA PHE A 71 2.84 7.35 12.08
C PHE A 71 3.39 6.93 13.45
N GLU A 72 2.53 6.61 14.40
CA GLU A 72 2.91 6.11 15.73
C GLU A 72 3.72 4.80 15.62
N GLN A 73 3.29 3.88 14.77
CA GLN A 73 4.04 2.64 14.49
C GLN A 73 5.46 2.94 13.99
N VAL A 74 5.62 3.88 13.06
CA VAL A 74 6.93 4.26 12.55
C VAL A 74 7.78 4.91 13.63
N VAL A 75 7.23 5.86 14.37
CA VAL A 75 7.96 6.59 15.42
C VAL A 75 8.42 5.68 16.55
N SER A 76 7.57 4.75 16.99
CA SER A 76 7.89 3.82 18.09
C SER A 76 9.02 2.84 17.77
N ASN A 77 9.29 2.58 16.49
CA ASN A 77 10.40 1.72 16.08
C ASN A 77 11.78 2.42 16.18
N PHE A 78 11.84 3.77 16.21
CA PHE A 78 13.09 4.53 16.08
C PHE A 78 13.23 5.62 17.14
N ASN A 79 13.23 5.24 18.42
CA ASN A 79 13.37 6.10 19.58
C ASN A 79 14.25 7.36 19.38
N ASN A 80 13.65 8.52 19.10
CA ASN A 80 14.29 9.81 18.89
C ASN A 80 15.34 9.93 17.75
N GLU A 81 15.44 8.94 16.89
CA GLU A 81 16.27 9.03 15.69
C GLU A 81 15.55 9.81 14.57
N GLU A 82 16.33 10.40 13.69
CA GLU A 82 15.78 10.98 12.45
C GLU A 82 15.17 9.87 11.57
N ILE A 83 13.90 10.06 11.21
CA ILE A 83 13.12 9.09 10.43
C ILE A 83 13.18 9.49 8.95
N ASN A 84 13.78 8.62 8.17
CA ASN A 84 13.85 8.74 6.72
C ASN A 84 13.02 7.66 6.02
N LEU A 85 12.90 7.76 4.70
CA LEU A 85 12.11 6.83 3.89
C LEU A 85 12.52 5.37 4.12
N GLU A 86 13.81 5.05 4.18
CA GLU A 86 14.30 3.68 4.38
C GLU A 86 13.82 3.09 5.72
N LYS A 87 13.95 3.85 6.80
CA LYS A 87 13.45 3.47 8.12
C LYS A 87 11.93 3.27 8.12
N THR A 88 11.23 4.18 7.46
CA THR A 88 9.76 4.10 7.34
C THR A 88 9.35 2.85 6.55
N GLN A 89 10.00 2.53 5.45
CA GLN A 89 9.78 1.30 4.69
C GLN A 89 10.00 0.07 5.55
N LYS A 90 11.10 0.03 6.30
CA LYS A 90 11.41 -1.07 7.22
C LYS A 90 10.37 -1.23 8.31
N ALA A 91 9.94 -0.13 8.96
CA ALA A 91 8.91 -0.16 10.01
C ALA A 91 7.55 -0.66 9.53
N LEU A 92 7.22 -0.37 8.27
CA LEU A 92 5.94 -0.71 7.65
C LEU A 92 5.98 -2.01 6.82
N GLY A 93 7.13 -2.67 6.73
CA GLY A 93 7.30 -3.87 5.91
C GLY A 93 7.06 -3.60 4.41
N VAL A 94 7.34 -2.37 3.95
CA VAL A 94 7.18 -2.00 2.54
C VAL A 94 8.37 -2.50 1.74
N VAL A 95 8.10 -3.10 0.60
CA VAL A 95 9.13 -3.63 -0.29
C VAL A 95 9.94 -2.49 -0.91
N PRO A 96 11.27 -2.51 -0.84
CA PRO A 96 12.12 -1.52 -1.49
C PRO A 96 11.93 -1.48 -3.01
N ASP A 97 11.94 -0.27 -3.59
CA ASP A 97 11.76 -0.09 -5.03
C ASP A 97 12.76 -0.90 -5.88
N ALA A 98 13.99 -1.09 -5.39
CA ALA A 98 15.00 -1.89 -6.08
C ALA A 98 14.58 -3.36 -6.27
N ILE A 99 13.91 -3.95 -5.29
CA ILE A 99 13.38 -5.33 -5.38
C ILE A 99 12.22 -5.38 -6.38
N LEU A 100 11.35 -4.36 -6.36
CA LEU A 100 10.22 -4.24 -7.30
C LEU A 100 10.71 -4.05 -8.74
N GLU A 101 11.79 -3.28 -8.93
CA GLU A 101 12.43 -3.07 -10.23
C GLU A 101 13.08 -4.35 -10.75
N GLU A 102 13.79 -5.10 -9.89
CA GLU A 102 14.37 -6.40 -10.25
C GLU A 102 13.28 -7.35 -10.76
N PHE A 103 12.17 -7.46 -10.02
CA PHE A 103 11.04 -8.29 -10.41
C PHE A 103 10.43 -7.86 -11.77
N LEU A 104 10.21 -6.56 -11.97
CA LEU A 104 9.73 -6.04 -13.25
C LEU A 104 10.65 -6.41 -14.41
N ASN A 105 11.97 -6.32 -14.20
CA ASN A 105 12.96 -6.65 -15.21
C ASN A 105 12.97 -8.15 -15.54
N LEU A 106 12.76 -9.02 -14.56
CA LEU A 106 12.64 -10.46 -14.79
C LEU A 106 11.39 -10.81 -15.60
N ILE A 107 10.24 -10.19 -15.28
CA ILE A 107 9.00 -10.36 -16.04
C ILE A 107 9.20 -9.91 -17.50
N LYS A 108 9.76 -8.72 -17.72
CA LYS A 108 10.02 -8.19 -19.08
C LYS A 108 10.91 -9.10 -19.91
N LYS A 109 11.87 -9.79 -19.28
CA LYS A 109 12.78 -10.74 -19.94
C LYS A 109 12.17 -12.12 -20.13
N SER A 110 11.01 -12.38 -19.52
CA SER A 110 10.38 -13.71 -19.46
C SER A 110 11.32 -14.81 -18.93
N ASP A 111 12.19 -14.45 -17.98
CA ASP A 111 13.18 -15.34 -17.36
C ASP A 111 12.50 -16.16 -16.25
N LYS A 112 11.89 -17.27 -16.67
CA LYS A 112 11.08 -18.10 -15.76
C LYS A 112 11.88 -18.73 -14.63
N GLU A 113 13.12 -19.19 -14.90
CA GLU A 113 13.94 -19.83 -13.88
C GLU A 113 14.28 -18.83 -12.77
N ARG A 114 14.76 -17.64 -13.15
CA ARG A 114 15.08 -16.59 -12.18
C ARG A 114 13.86 -16.02 -11.47
N LEU A 115 12.68 -16.02 -12.09
CA LEU A 115 11.45 -15.62 -11.41
C LEU A 115 11.11 -16.58 -10.27
N VAL A 116 11.27 -17.88 -10.47
CA VAL A 116 11.05 -18.89 -9.42
C VAL A 116 12.04 -18.67 -8.26
N ASP A 117 13.34 -18.58 -8.57
CA ASP A 117 14.38 -18.32 -7.56
C ASP A 117 14.12 -17.02 -6.80
N PHE A 118 13.62 -15.98 -7.50
CA PHE A 118 13.31 -14.70 -6.90
C PHE A 118 12.14 -14.79 -5.90
N ILE A 119 11.08 -15.53 -6.23
CA ILE A 119 9.93 -15.74 -5.32
C ILE A 119 10.37 -16.56 -4.10
N ASP A 120 11.19 -17.61 -4.28
CA ASP A 120 11.73 -18.37 -3.16
C ASP A 120 12.55 -17.47 -2.22
N LYS A 121 13.41 -16.62 -2.77
CA LYS A 121 14.20 -15.67 -2.00
C LYS A 121 13.34 -14.68 -1.21
N ILE A 122 12.30 -14.11 -1.85
CA ILE A 122 11.37 -13.22 -1.15
C ILE A 122 10.73 -13.91 0.04
N TRP A 123 10.33 -15.17 -0.13
CA TRP A 123 9.74 -15.96 0.93
C TRP A 123 10.74 -16.25 2.06
N GLU A 124 11.99 -16.63 1.72
CA GLU A 124 13.06 -16.88 2.69
C GLU A 124 13.44 -15.62 3.48
N ASP A 125 13.43 -14.45 2.83
CA ASP A 125 13.65 -13.13 3.45
C ASP A 125 12.48 -12.70 4.36
N GLY A 126 11.41 -13.50 4.45
CA GLY A 126 10.25 -13.26 5.31
C GLY A 126 9.29 -12.19 4.79
N LEU A 127 9.38 -11.82 3.51
CA LEU A 127 8.44 -10.90 2.88
C LEU A 127 7.11 -11.61 2.62
N VAL A 128 6.02 -10.95 2.98
CA VAL A 128 4.67 -11.45 2.71
C VAL A 128 4.35 -11.23 1.23
N ILE A 129 4.16 -12.32 0.47
CA ILE A 129 3.91 -12.26 -0.98
C ILE A 129 2.70 -11.39 -1.32
N GLU A 130 1.63 -11.43 -0.53
CA GLU A 130 0.46 -10.57 -0.72
C GLU A 130 0.84 -9.07 -0.64
N THR A 131 1.66 -8.69 0.34
CA THR A 131 2.15 -7.31 0.48
C THR A 131 3.05 -6.93 -0.68
N PHE A 132 3.93 -7.85 -1.10
CA PHE A 132 4.80 -7.67 -2.26
C PHE A 132 3.99 -7.40 -3.54
N LEU A 133 2.98 -8.19 -3.84
CA LEU A 133 2.14 -8.02 -5.03
C LEU A 133 1.35 -6.71 -4.99
N LYS A 134 0.85 -6.30 -3.83
CA LYS A 134 0.19 -4.99 -3.65
C LYS A 134 1.17 -3.84 -3.90
N ASP A 135 2.34 -3.89 -3.29
CA ASP A 135 3.37 -2.85 -3.48
C ASP A 135 3.86 -2.82 -4.94
N PHE A 136 3.99 -3.98 -5.60
CA PHE A 136 4.34 -4.07 -7.01
C PHE A 136 3.26 -3.44 -7.92
N SER A 137 1.98 -3.63 -7.63
CA SER A 137 0.90 -2.96 -8.36
C SER A 137 1.00 -1.43 -8.28
N TYR A 138 1.31 -0.89 -7.09
CA TYR A 138 1.55 0.55 -6.93
C TYR A 138 2.80 1.02 -7.67
N TYR A 139 3.87 0.24 -7.62
CA TYR A 139 5.11 0.53 -8.34
C TYR A 139 4.86 0.60 -9.84
N LEU A 140 4.18 -0.38 -10.44
CA LEU A 140 3.81 -0.39 -11.86
C LEU A 140 3.02 0.86 -12.26
N LYS A 141 2.03 1.25 -11.46
CA LYS A 141 1.24 2.48 -11.69
C LYS A 141 2.12 3.73 -11.71
N GLU A 142 3.07 3.85 -10.78
CA GLU A 142 3.98 5.00 -10.75
C GLU A 142 4.99 4.99 -11.91
N GLN A 143 5.50 3.81 -12.31
CA GLN A 143 6.36 3.69 -13.49
C GLN A 143 5.61 4.11 -14.77
N PHE A 144 4.37 3.69 -14.92
CA PHE A 144 3.54 4.08 -16.07
C PHE A 144 3.32 5.60 -16.13
N LYS A 145 3.06 6.27 -14.99
CA LYS A 145 2.93 7.72 -14.93
C LYS A 145 4.21 8.46 -15.33
N LYS A 146 5.39 7.87 -15.05
CA LYS A 146 6.69 8.43 -15.42
C LYS A 146 7.04 8.22 -16.89
N GLN A 147 6.09 7.74 -17.72
CA GLN A 147 6.27 7.47 -19.15
C GLN A 147 7.46 6.54 -19.45
N THR A 148 7.64 5.51 -18.64
CA THR A 148 8.59 4.44 -18.95
C THR A 148 8.07 3.58 -20.11
N ASP A 149 8.94 2.73 -20.70
CA ASP A 149 8.63 1.87 -21.87
C ASP A 149 7.60 0.75 -21.58
N LEU A 150 6.67 0.99 -20.67
CA LEU A 150 5.59 0.06 -20.34
C LEU A 150 4.38 0.32 -21.25
N SER A 151 3.98 -0.68 -22.01
CA SER A 151 2.73 -0.59 -22.78
C SER A 151 1.52 -0.67 -21.84
N VAL A 152 0.42 -0.08 -22.27
CA VAL A 152 -0.87 -0.15 -21.54
C VAL A 152 -1.31 -1.61 -21.39
N ASP A 153 -1.16 -2.41 -22.45
CA ASP A 153 -1.56 -3.83 -22.44
C ASP A 153 -0.74 -4.61 -21.40
N PHE A 154 0.58 -4.44 -21.38
CA PHE A 154 1.43 -5.09 -20.36
C PHE A 154 1.00 -4.71 -18.93
N LEU A 155 0.68 -3.43 -18.71
CA LEU A 155 0.23 -2.96 -17.40
C LEU A 155 -1.10 -3.62 -17.00
N LEU A 156 -2.08 -3.64 -17.91
CA LEU A 156 -3.40 -4.22 -17.66
C LEU A 156 -3.31 -5.72 -17.42
N ASP A 157 -2.56 -6.45 -18.23
CA ASP A 157 -2.38 -7.90 -18.07
C ASP A 157 -1.70 -8.22 -16.75
N THR A 158 -0.63 -7.51 -16.41
CA THR A 158 0.10 -7.73 -15.15
C THR A 158 -0.77 -7.40 -13.94
N ILE A 159 -1.48 -6.27 -13.93
CA ILE A 159 -2.38 -5.92 -12.83
C ILE A 159 -3.54 -6.92 -12.73
N SER A 160 -4.09 -7.38 -13.84
CA SER A 160 -5.16 -8.37 -13.84
C SER A 160 -4.69 -9.70 -13.26
N ALA A 161 -3.48 -10.15 -13.61
CA ALA A 161 -2.86 -11.34 -13.02
C ALA A 161 -2.67 -11.20 -11.51
N ILE A 162 -2.17 -10.02 -11.05
CA ILE A 162 -2.02 -9.74 -9.62
C ILE A 162 -3.35 -9.78 -8.89
N PHE A 163 -4.41 -9.16 -9.44
CA PHE A 163 -5.74 -9.19 -8.82
C PHE A 163 -6.31 -10.61 -8.74
N PHE A 164 -6.13 -11.39 -9.79
CA PHE A 164 -6.51 -12.80 -9.78
C PHE A 164 -5.79 -13.56 -8.66
N THR A 165 -4.47 -13.46 -8.62
CA THR A 165 -3.63 -14.09 -7.58
C THR A 165 -4.05 -13.67 -6.17
N LEU A 166 -4.24 -12.36 -5.93
CA LEU A 166 -4.67 -11.83 -4.62
C LEU A 166 -6.06 -12.35 -4.19
N ASN A 167 -6.95 -12.65 -5.12
CA ASN A 167 -8.23 -13.28 -4.79
C ASN A 167 -8.05 -14.74 -4.39
N GLU A 168 -7.17 -15.48 -5.07
CA GLU A 168 -6.87 -16.88 -4.74
C GLU A 168 -6.18 -17.01 -3.36
N PHE A 169 -5.43 -15.99 -2.90
CA PHE A 169 -4.83 -15.96 -1.55
C PHE A 169 -5.83 -16.19 -0.40
N LYS A 170 -7.12 -15.96 -0.64
CA LYS A 170 -8.15 -16.16 0.38
C LYS A 170 -8.46 -17.64 0.61
N TYR A 171 -8.18 -18.49 -0.37
CA TYR A 171 -8.61 -19.89 -0.41
C TYR A 171 -7.43 -20.87 -0.35
N GLU A 172 -6.20 -20.42 -0.61
CA GLU A 172 -5.01 -21.26 -0.65
C GLU A 172 -4.30 -21.28 0.73
N GLU A 173 -3.99 -22.48 1.22
CA GLU A 173 -3.28 -22.67 2.48
C GLU A 173 -1.77 -22.40 2.32
N ASP A 174 -1.15 -22.87 1.23
CA ASP A 174 0.26 -22.59 0.92
C ASP A 174 0.38 -21.36 0.02
N LYS A 175 0.49 -20.22 0.66
CA LYS A 175 0.58 -18.92 -0.03
C LYS A 175 1.83 -18.74 -0.89
N ARG A 176 2.87 -19.55 -0.70
CA ARG A 176 4.07 -19.54 -1.53
C ARG A 176 3.75 -19.97 -2.97
N LEU A 177 2.89 -20.97 -3.13
CA LEU A 177 2.51 -21.48 -4.46
C LEU A 177 1.88 -20.42 -5.34
N LEU A 178 1.17 -19.46 -4.75
CA LEU A 178 0.54 -18.36 -5.49
C LEU A 178 1.55 -17.31 -6.01
N GLY A 179 2.77 -17.31 -5.48
CA GLY A 179 3.86 -16.48 -6.01
C GLY A 179 4.37 -16.91 -7.38
N TYR A 180 4.02 -18.14 -7.83
CA TYR A 180 4.44 -18.70 -9.12
C TYR A 180 3.37 -18.56 -10.23
N VAL A 181 2.18 -18.07 -9.91
CA VAL A 181 1.08 -17.82 -10.85
C VAL A 181 1.18 -16.43 -11.46
#